data_73fac8a2b7442cc3a2e43d25a6655407
#
_entry.id   73fac8a2b7442cc3a2e43d25a6655407
#
_cell.length_a   1.000
_cell.length_b   1.000
_cell.length_c   1.000
_cell.angle_alpha   90.00
_cell.angle_beta   90.00
_cell.angle_gamma   90.00
#
_symmetry.space_group_name_H-M   'P 1'
#
loop_
_entity.id
_entity.type
_entity.pdbx_description
1 polymer ?
#
loop_
_entity_poly.entity_id
_entity_poly.type
_entity_poly.pdbx_seq_one_letter_code
_entity_poly.pdbx_strand_id
1 'polypeptide(L)' 'MRIVVDVMGGDRGPEVVVDGARLALRRYADISELYLVGNETEIQAALRKTGLKDERVRVVDASQVLTMEDKP' A
#
# COMPACT_ATOMS: atom_id res chain seq x y z
N MET A 1 10.38 3.44 11.33
CA MET A 1 9.05 2.85 11.61
C MET A 1 8.48 2.25 10.33
N ARG A 2 8.01 1.03 10.41
CA ARG A 2 7.40 0.35 9.28
C ARG A 2 5.89 0.32 9.46
N ILE A 3 5.18 0.60 8.40
CA ILE A 3 3.73 0.64 8.42
C ILE A 3 3.18 -0.29 7.34
N VAL A 4 2.15 -1.06 7.68
CA VAL A 4 1.46 -1.93 6.73
C VAL A 4 0.04 -1.40 6.57
N VAL A 5 -0.36 -1.17 5.32
CA VAL A 5 -1.68 -0.65 5.01
C VAL A 5 -2.43 -1.65 4.15
N ASP A 6 -3.59 -2.08 4.62
CA ASP A 6 -4.46 -2.99 3.88
C ASP A 6 -5.28 -2.18 2.87
N VAL A 7 -5.04 -2.41 1.60
CA VAL A 7 -5.72 -1.66 0.54
C VAL A 7 -6.99 -2.36 0.07
N MET A 8 -7.22 -3.60 0.49
CA MET A 8 -8.32 -4.41 -0.03
C MET A 8 -9.67 -4.13 0.59
N GLY A 9 -9.72 -3.52 1.74
CA GLY A 9 -10.96 -3.49 2.52
C GLY A 9 -11.77 -2.20 2.46
N GLY A 10 -11.56 -1.33 1.53
CA GLY A 10 -12.24 -0.04 1.54
C GLY A 10 -13.43 0.03 0.60
N ASP A 11 -14.50 0.69 1.04
CA ASP A 11 -15.63 1.00 0.17
C ASP A 11 -15.28 2.02 -0.89
N ARG A 12 -14.22 2.77 -0.68
CA ARG A 12 -13.86 3.89 -1.55
C ARG A 12 -12.75 3.57 -2.52
N GLY A 13 -12.24 2.34 -2.47
CA GLY A 13 -11.24 1.91 -3.41
C GLY A 13 -9.82 2.27 -3.03
N PRO A 14 -8.85 1.75 -3.78
CA PRO A 14 -7.44 1.88 -3.43
C PRO A 14 -6.90 3.30 -3.55
N GLU A 15 -7.51 4.14 -4.38
CA GLU A 15 -7.01 5.50 -4.55
C GLU A 15 -7.07 6.31 -3.25
N VAL A 16 -8.15 6.16 -2.48
CA VAL A 16 -8.30 6.89 -1.22
C VAL A 16 -7.24 6.44 -0.22
N VAL A 17 -7.01 5.14 -0.14
CA VAL A 17 -6.01 4.59 0.78
C VAL A 17 -4.62 5.05 0.39
N VAL A 18 -4.30 5.01 -0.90
CA VAL A 18 -2.98 5.43 -1.38
C VAL A 18 -2.77 6.93 -1.16
N ASP A 19 -3.81 7.73 -1.35
CA ASP A 19 -3.71 9.16 -1.10
C ASP A 19 -3.46 9.45 0.38
N GLY A 20 -4.13 8.70 1.26
CA GLY A 20 -3.87 8.81 2.69
C GLY A 20 -2.45 8.44 3.06
N ALA A 21 -1.91 7.40 2.41
CA ALA A 21 -0.52 7.00 2.62
C ALA A 21 0.44 8.10 2.17
N ARG A 22 0.14 8.74 1.05
CA ARG A 22 0.95 9.84 0.55
C ARG A 22 1.03 10.98 1.57
N LEU A 23 -0.09 11.32 2.16
CA LEU A 23 -0.12 12.36 3.18
C LEU A 23 0.66 11.97 4.42
N ALA A 24 0.54 10.71 4.84
CA ALA A 24 1.27 10.21 6.00
C ALA A 24 2.79 10.28 5.78
N LEU A 25 3.24 9.90 4.59
CA LEU A 25 4.67 9.94 4.27
C LEU A 25 5.22 11.36 4.27
N ARG A 26 4.40 12.33 3.89
CA ARG A 26 4.82 13.73 3.95
C ARG A 26 4.87 14.26 5.38
N ARG A 27 3.96 13.78 6.22
CA ARG A 27 3.82 14.30 7.57
C ARG A 27 4.78 13.66 8.56
N TYR A 28 5.07 12.38 8.37
CA TYR A 28 5.89 11.62 9.31
C TYR A 28 7.19 11.18 8.66
N ALA A 29 8.27 11.91 8.97
CA ALA A 29 9.56 11.62 8.37
C ALA A 29 10.21 10.35 8.92
N ASP A 30 9.75 9.87 10.07
CA ASP A 30 10.32 8.67 10.68
C ASP A 30 9.77 7.37 10.12
N ILE A 31 8.85 7.43 9.16
CA ILE A 31 8.43 6.22 8.46
C ILE A 31 9.57 5.77 7.55
N SER A 32 10.08 4.57 7.81
CA SER A 32 11.17 4.02 6.99
C SER A 32 10.65 3.22 5.81
N GLU A 33 9.54 2.50 6.00
CA GLU A 33 8.91 1.72 4.93
C GLU A 33 7.40 1.73 5.13
N LEU A 34 6.67 1.80 4.01
CA LEU A 34 5.22 1.71 4.03
C LEU A 34 4.81 0.65 3.02
N TYR A 35 4.14 -0.40 3.52
CA TYR A 35 3.72 -1.52 2.70
C TYR A 35 2.24 -1.38 2.35
N LEU A 36 1.94 -1.40 1.06
CA LEU A 36 0.57 -1.41 0.56
C LEU A 36 0.24 -2.83 0.15
N VAL A 37 -0.67 -3.46 0.87
CA VAL A 37 -1.02 -4.86 0.65
C VAL A 37 -2.40 -4.94 0.02
N GLY A 38 -2.48 -5.61 -1.12
CA GLY A 38 -3.75 -5.76 -1.82
C GLY A 38 -3.51 -6.26 -3.23
N ASN A 39 -4.43 -5.91 -4.14
CA ASN A 39 -4.27 -6.24 -5.55
C ASN A 39 -3.20 -5.35 -6.16
N GLU A 40 -2.10 -5.94 -6.57
CA GLU A 40 -0.96 -5.19 -7.08
C GLU A 40 -1.33 -4.31 -8.26
N THR A 41 -2.13 -4.82 -9.18
CA THR A 41 -2.54 -4.05 -10.36
C THR A 41 -3.31 -2.80 -9.96
N GLU A 42 -4.23 -2.94 -9.02
CA GLU A 42 -5.02 -1.80 -8.54
C GLU A 42 -4.17 -0.81 -7.78
N ILE A 43 -3.25 -1.31 -6.97
CA ILE A 43 -2.35 -0.44 -6.22
C ILE A 43 -1.46 0.37 -7.16
N GLN A 44 -0.90 -0.30 -8.17
CA GLN A 44 -0.05 0.40 -9.14
C GLN A 44 -0.82 1.47 -9.89
N ALA A 45 -2.07 1.18 -10.26
CA ALA A 45 -2.90 2.17 -10.93
C ALA A 45 -3.18 3.37 -10.01
N ALA A 46 -3.44 3.10 -8.74
CA ALA A 46 -3.70 4.16 -7.77
C ALA A 46 -2.44 5.01 -7.52
N LEU A 47 -1.28 4.37 -7.49
CA LEU A 47 -0.02 5.11 -7.35
C LEU A 47 0.18 6.08 -8.51
N ARG A 48 -0.13 5.64 -9.72
CA ARG A 48 -0.01 6.52 -10.89
C ARG A 48 -1.01 7.66 -10.83
N LYS A 49 -2.24 7.37 -10.43
CA LYS A 49 -3.28 8.39 -10.37
C LYS A 49 -3.01 9.45 -9.33
N THR A 50 -2.54 9.05 -8.17
CA THR A 50 -2.25 9.99 -7.10
C THR A 50 -0.90 10.66 -7.26
N GLY A 51 -0.05 10.14 -8.14
CA GLY A 51 1.28 10.67 -8.35
C GLY A 51 2.26 10.36 -7.22
N LEU A 52 1.94 9.37 -6.41
CA LEU A 52 2.80 9.00 -5.29
C LEU A 52 4.07 8.31 -5.79
N LYS A 53 5.20 8.96 -5.53
CA LYS A 53 6.52 8.41 -5.84
C LYS A 53 7.36 8.60 -4.61
N ASP A 54 7.60 7.51 -3.89
CA ASP A 54 8.38 7.58 -2.66
C ASP A 54 9.12 6.25 -2.52
N GLU A 55 10.41 6.32 -2.25
CA GLU A 55 11.26 5.15 -2.14
C GLU A 55 10.83 4.24 -0.99
N ARG A 56 10.13 4.77 -0.03
CA ARG A 56 9.70 4.00 1.13
C ARG A 56 8.49 3.13 0.86
N VAL A 57 7.79 3.37 -0.25
CA VAL A 57 6.57 2.62 -0.56
C VAL A 57 6.93 1.27 -1.17
N ARG A 58 6.33 0.21 -0.62
CA ARG A 58 6.47 -1.15 -1.12
C ARG A 58 5.09 -1.69 -1.41
N VAL A 59 4.95 -2.42 -2.51
CA VAL A 59 3.69 -3.02 -2.90
C VAL A 59 3.79 -4.53 -2.69
N VAL A 60 2.82 -5.09 -1.97
CA VAL A 60 2.75 -6.52 -1.72
C VAL A 60 1.43 -7.04 -2.25
N ASP A 61 1.49 -8.02 -3.14
CA ASP A 61 0.28 -8.63 -3.68
C ASP A 61 -0.31 -9.56 -2.63
N ALA A 62 -1.59 -9.32 -2.29
CA ALA A 62 -2.26 -10.10 -1.24
C ALA A 62 -2.37 -11.57 -1.59
N SER A 63 -2.41 -11.91 -2.89
CA SER A 63 -2.49 -13.31 -3.27
C SER A 63 -1.23 -14.07 -2.87
N GLN A 64 -0.09 -13.42 -2.90
CA GLN A 64 1.16 -14.03 -2.46
C GLN A 64 1.15 -14.29 -0.95
N VAL A 65 0.60 -13.34 -0.20
CA VAL A 65 0.51 -13.49 1.24
C VAL A 65 -0.42 -14.65 1.60
N LEU A 66 -1.55 -14.72 0.93
CA LEU A 66 -2.50 -15.82 1.18
C LEU A 66 -1.91 -17.18 0.84
N THR A 67 -1.14 -17.23 -0.25
CA THR A 67 -0.50 -18.48 -0.64
C THR A 67 0.49 -18.94 0.41
N MET A 68 1.21 -18.02 1.00
CA MET A 68 2.16 -18.36 2.05
C MET A 68 1.46 -18.88 3.29
N GLU A 69 0.30 -18.36 3.60
CA GLU A 69 -0.44 -18.79 4.78
C GLU A 69 -1.06 -20.16 4.62
N ASP A 70 -1.37 -20.53 3.39
CA ASP A 70 -2.02 -21.81 3.12
C ASP A 70 -1.10 -23.00 3.30
N LYS A 71 0.16 -22.76 3.43
CA LYS A 71 1.09 -23.86 3.59
C LYS A 71 1.10 -24.35 5.03
N PRO A 72 0.83 -25.62 5.21
CA PRO A 72 0.84 -26.21 6.56
C PRO A 72 2.23 -26.20 7.16
#